data_0234ab20c8698c5f85bd2e8048cce2c1
#
_entry.id   0234ab20c8698c5f85bd2e8048cce2c1
#
_cell.length_a   1.000
_cell.length_b   1.000
_cell.length_c   1.000
_cell.angle_alpha   90.00
_cell.angle_beta   90.00
_cell.angle_gamma   90.00
#
_symmetry.space_group_name_H-M   'P 1'
#
loop_
_entity.id
_entity.type
_entity.pdbx_description
1 polymer ?
#
loop_
_entity_poly.entity_id
_entity_poly.type
_entity_poly.pdbx_seq_one_letter_code
_entity_poly.pdbx_strand_id
1 'polypeptide(L)'
;ALHRTTDMFGPIPYSQVGKGSFKVAYDSQESVYRSFLKELEEAVQTLDDYSNKSKEVLPAFDIVYNGDVNKWMRFANSLMLRLAIRVRFADAGLAKEYAEKAVKHPAGLIDSKELAAQMGKGAGLQMKNPLKVINEEYNDTRMGATIYSYLAGYNDARAAVYFVKNNGFKAVRCGIAKSGDAYNGFTRPNVHEDDPLYWMKASEVCFLKAEGALAGFDMGGSAGDFYNAGIR
;
A
#
# COMPACT_ATOMS: atom_id res chain seq x y z
N ALA A 1 1.91 7.44 2.90
CA ALA A 1 3.36 7.69 2.87
C ALA A 1 3.94 7.75 4.28
N LEU A 2 3.49 8.64 5.15
CA LEU A 2 4.10 8.92 6.47
C LEU A 2 4.15 7.72 7.44
N HIS A 3 3.17 6.79 7.42
CA HIS A 3 3.26 5.60 8.26
C HIS A 3 4.50 4.75 7.95
N ARG A 4 4.90 4.63 6.68
CA ARG A 4 6.14 3.92 6.31
C ARG A 4 7.38 4.63 6.85
N THR A 5 7.37 5.95 6.87
CA THR A 5 8.48 6.73 7.42
C THR A 5 8.64 6.50 8.92
N THR A 6 7.55 6.58 9.69
CA THR A 6 7.61 6.31 11.14
C THR A 6 7.89 4.82 11.44
N ASP A 7 7.47 3.89 10.56
CA ASP A 7 7.82 2.47 10.71
C ASP A 7 9.32 2.19 10.53
N MET A 8 10.00 2.96 9.67
CA MET A 8 11.43 2.79 9.41
C MET A 8 12.31 3.55 10.40
N PHE A 9 11.88 4.73 10.83
CA PHE A 9 12.72 5.66 11.59
C PHE A 9 12.24 5.92 13.02
N GLY A 10 11.07 5.37 13.42
CA GLY A 10 10.47 5.61 14.73
C GLY A 10 9.84 7.01 14.82
N PRO A 11 10.22 7.83 15.82
CA PRO A 11 9.69 9.19 15.97
C PRO A 11 9.93 10.06 14.73
N ILE A 12 8.92 10.84 14.34
CA ILE A 12 9.02 11.79 13.21
C ILE A 12 8.43 13.16 13.59
N PRO A 13 8.87 14.28 12.97
CA PRO A 13 8.17 15.55 13.10
C PRO A 13 6.78 15.43 12.45
N TYR A 14 5.71 15.65 13.19
CA TYR A 14 4.35 15.52 12.70
C TYR A 14 3.42 16.65 13.19
N SER A 15 3.07 16.68 14.48
CA SER A 15 2.02 17.54 15.03
C SER A 15 2.30 19.05 14.93
N GLN A 16 3.56 19.45 14.84
CA GLN A 16 3.99 20.84 14.79
C GLN A 16 4.51 21.28 13.42
N VAL A 17 4.47 20.39 12.41
CA VAL A 17 4.91 20.74 11.05
C VAL A 17 3.99 21.81 10.45
N GLY A 18 4.56 22.80 9.76
CA GLY A 18 3.81 23.87 9.11
C GLY A 18 3.32 25.00 10.03
N LYS A 19 3.65 24.98 11.33
CA LYS A 19 3.23 26.02 12.30
C LYS A 19 4.21 27.19 12.42
N GLY A 20 5.03 27.43 11.41
CA GLY A 20 5.91 28.61 11.33
C GLY A 20 7.24 28.49 12.06
N SER A 21 7.57 27.35 12.67
CA SER A 21 8.88 27.10 13.29
C SER A 21 9.81 26.32 12.37
N PHE A 22 11.09 26.73 12.28
CA PHE A 22 12.13 25.95 11.60
C PHE A 22 12.60 24.74 12.42
N LYS A 23 12.41 24.78 13.74
CA LYS A 23 12.72 23.66 14.63
C LYS A 23 11.44 22.99 15.05
N VAL A 24 11.23 21.77 14.58
CA VAL A 24 10.04 20.96 14.88
C VAL A 24 10.46 19.78 15.75
N ALA A 25 9.79 19.62 16.88
CA ALA A 25 9.99 18.47 17.76
C ALA A 25 9.51 17.19 17.07
N TYR A 26 10.12 16.07 17.44
CA TYR A 26 9.69 14.75 17.00
C TYR A 26 8.55 14.24 17.89
N ASP A 27 7.50 13.78 17.26
CA ASP A 27 6.42 13.07 17.94
C ASP A 27 6.76 11.57 18.05
N SER A 28 6.33 10.92 19.11
CA SER A 28 6.51 9.48 19.26
C SER A 28 5.73 8.72 18.19
N GLN A 29 6.20 7.54 17.79
CA GLN A 29 5.50 6.69 16.83
C GLN A 29 4.07 6.39 17.28
N GLU A 30 3.85 6.14 18.58
CA GLU A 30 2.52 5.95 19.14
C GLU A 30 1.61 7.16 18.90
N SER A 31 2.07 8.37 19.23
CA SER A 31 1.31 9.60 19.03
C SER A 31 0.95 9.81 17.55
N VAL A 32 1.90 9.55 16.66
CA VAL A 32 1.71 9.67 15.21
C VAL A 32 0.66 8.68 14.70
N TYR A 33 0.70 7.41 15.14
CA TYR A 33 -0.28 6.40 14.76
C TYR A 33 -1.70 6.71 15.27
N ARG A 34 -1.82 7.20 16.51
CA ARG A 34 -3.10 7.66 17.05
C ARG A 34 -3.66 8.82 16.24
N SER A 35 -2.83 9.76 15.83
CA SER A 35 -3.22 10.86 14.95
C SER A 35 -3.68 10.36 13.57
N PHE A 36 -2.96 9.44 12.95
CA PHE A 36 -3.37 8.87 11.66
C PHE A 36 -4.74 8.19 11.72
N LEU A 37 -4.99 7.39 12.74
CA LEU A 37 -6.26 6.69 12.91
C LEU A 37 -7.43 7.67 13.09
N LYS A 38 -7.22 8.69 13.92
CA LYS A 38 -8.21 9.75 14.16
C LYS A 38 -8.47 10.58 12.90
N GLU A 39 -7.43 11.01 12.21
CA GLU A 39 -7.55 11.78 10.96
C GLU A 39 -8.25 11.00 9.86
N LEU A 40 -8.01 9.69 9.75
CA LEU A 40 -8.73 8.83 8.80
C LEU A 40 -10.21 8.71 9.17
N GLU A 41 -10.56 8.58 10.45
CA GLU A 41 -11.93 8.58 10.90
C GLU A 41 -12.65 9.88 10.57
N GLU A 42 -12.02 11.02 10.88
CA GLU A 42 -12.54 12.36 10.55
C GLU A 42 -12.69 12.56 9.03
N ALA A 43 -11.73 12.07 8.24
CA ALA A 43 -11.78 12.14 6.79
C ALA A 43 -12.94 11.30 6.22
N VAL A 44 -13.14 10.08 6.72
CA VAL A 44 -14.25 9.21 6.32
C VAL A 44 -15.58 9.89 6.63
N GLN A 45 -15.75 10.45 7.83
CA GLN A 45 -16.97 11.17 8.21
C GLN A 45 -17.22 12.37 7.30
N THR A 46 -16.18 13.15 7.00
CA THR A 46 -16.29 14.31 6.11
C THR A 46 -16.71 13.91 4.70
N LEU A 47 -16.16 12.81 4.18
CA LEU A 47 -16.51 12.28 2.87
C LEU A 47 -17.93 11.71 2.85
N ASP A 48 -18.37 11.06 3.93
CA ASP A 48 -19.72 10.52 4.05
C ASP A 48 -20.76 11.66 4.04
N ASP A 49 -20.55 12.70 4.85
CA ASP A 49 -21.40 13.90 4.87
C ASP A 49 -21.42 14.58 3.48
N TYR A 50 -20.28 14.63 2.79
CA TYR A 50 -20.20 15.21 1.45
C TYR A 50 -20.90 14.34 0.41
N SER A 51 -20.85 13.03 0.53
CA SER A 51 -21.50 12.08 -0.40
C SER A 51 -23.00 12.26 -0.52
N ASN A 52 -23.62 12.87 0.48
CA ASN A 52 -25.04 13.27 0.46
C ASN A 52 -25.30 14.49 -0.43
N LYS A 53 -24.27 15.28 -0.77
CA LYS A 53 -24.33 16.49 -1.60
C LYS A 53 -23.84 16.23 -3.03
N SER A 54 -22.75 15.50 -3.16
CA SER A 54 -22.13 15.15 -4.45
C SER A 54 -21.44 13.80 -4.38
N LYS A 55 -21.40 13.09 -5.50
CA LYS A 55 -20.66 11.82 -5.64
C LYS A 55 -19.22 12.01 -6.11
N GLU A 56 -18.88 13.20 -6.57
CA GLU A 56 -17.59 13.52 -7.15
C GLU A 56 -17.01 14.82 -6.60
N VAL A 57 -15.69 14.85 -6.42
CA VAL A 57 -14.90 16.01 -6.01
C VAL A 57 -13.72 16.17 -6.94
N LEU A 58 -13.63 17.29 -7.66
CA LEU A 58 -12.51 17.67 -8.52
C LEU A 58 -12.01 16.53 -9.44
N PRO A 59 -12.87 15.86 -10.23
CA PRO A 59 -12.51 14.66 -10.98
C PRO A 59 -11.33 14.86 -11.92
N ALA A 60 -11.17 16.04 -12.52
CA ALA A 60 -10.05 16.33 -13.43
C ALA A 60 -8.67 16.40 -12.74
N PHE A 61 -8.63 16.50 -11.42
CA PHE A 61 -7.40 16.61 -10.63
C PHE A 61 -7.08 15.35 -9.82
N ASP A 62 -8.02 14.41 -9.73
CA ASP A 62 -7.84 13.16 -9.00
C ASP A 62 -7.43 12.04 -9.95
N ILE A 63 -6.14 11.71 -9.92
CA ILE A 63 -5.52 10.66 -10.75
C ILE A 63 -5.67 9.25 -10.18
N VAL A 64 -6.34 9.10 -9.03
CA VAL A 64 -6.54 7.80 -8.37
C VAL A 64 -7.94 7.26 -8.65
N TYR A 65 -8.96 8.05 -8.37
CA TYR A 65 -10.36 7.63 -8.45
C TYR A 65 -11.26 8.57 -9.26
N ASN A 66 -10.67 9.53 -9.99
CA ASN A 66 -11.42 10.56 -10.75
C ASN A 66 -12.45 11.31 -9.89
N GLY A 67 -12.10 11.59 -8.63
CA GLY A 67 -12.95 12.31 -7.69
C GLY A 67 -14.05 11.48 -7.03
N ASP A 68 -14.14 10.17 -7.26
CA ASP A 68 -15.17 9.31 -6.70
C ASP A 68 -15.06 9.24 -5.16
N VAL A 69 -16.00 9.89 -4.48
CA VAL A 69 -16.04 10.01 -3.02
C VAL A 69 -16.17 8.67 -2.33
N ASN A 70 -16.99 7.75 -2.88
CA ASN A 70 -17.19 6.43 -2.28
C ASN A 70 -15.91 5.58 -2.35
N LYS A 71 -15.17 5.65 -3.46
CA LYS A 71 -13.89 4.94 -3.59
C LYS A 71 -12.86 5.49 -2.61
N TRP A 72 -12.82 6.82 -2.41
CA TRP A 72 -11.96 7.43 -1.39
C TRP A 72 -12.33 6.99 0.02
N MET A 73 -13.61 6.88 0.37
CA MET A 73 -14.03 6.34 1.68
C MET A 73 -13.59 4.88 1.86
N ARG A 74 -13.76 4.03 0.84
CA ARG A 74 -13.30 2.63 0.87
C ARG A 74 -11.80 2.53 1.05
N PHE A 75 -11.03 3.38 0.38
CA PHE A 75 -9.59 3.44 0.57
C PHE A 75 -9.21 3.91 1.97
N ALA A 76 -9.85 4.94 2.50
CA ALA A 76 -9.58 5.44 3.86
C ALA A 76 -9.89 4.37 4.92
N ASN A 77 -11.04 3.67 4.81
CA ASN A 77 -11.37 2.55 5.69
C ASN A 77 -10.35 1.39 5.58
N SER A 78 -9.93 1.07 4.36
CA SER A 78 -8.92 0.02 4.13
C SER A 78 -7.55 0.41 4.71
N LEU A 79 -7.18 1.68 4.60
CA LEU A 79 -5.96 2.20 5.22
C LEU A 79 -6.05 2.22 6.74
N MET A 80 -7.22 2.58 7.30
CA MET A 80 -7.50 2.49 8.73
C MET A 80 -7.33 1.06 9.24
N LEU A 81 -7.88 0.07 8.54
CA LEU A 81 -7.68 -1.36 8.84
C LEU A 81 -6.19 -1.74 8.81
N ARG A 82 -5.43 -1.32 7.78
CA ARG A 82 -3.98 -1.56 7.70
C ARG A 82 -3.26 -1.03 8.92
N LEU A 83 -3.52 0.21 9.31
CA LEU A 83 -2.86 0.85 10.45
C LEU A 83 -3.27 0.19 11.77
N ALA A 84 -4.54 -0.16 11.93
CA ALA A 84 -5.05 -0.88 13.10
C ALA A 84 -4.36 -2.24 13.28
N ILE A 85 -4.27 -3.05 12.22
CA ILE A 85 -3.58 -4.35 12.30
C ILE A 85 -2.08 -4.19 12.63
N ARG A 86 -1.43 -3.13 12.15
CA ARG A 86 -0.01 -2.88 12.45
C ARG A 86 0.26 -2.59 13.93
N VAL A 87 -0.65 -1.92 14.63
CA VAL A 87 -0.47 -1.59 16.06
C VAL A 87 -0.91 -2.69 17.01
N ARG A 88 -1.46 -3.80 16.54
CA ARG A 88 -2.09 -4.83 17.37
C ARG A 88 -1.21 -5.42 18.48
N PHE A 89 0.11 -5.46 18.27
CA PHE A 89 1.06 -5.96 19.28
C PHE A 89 1.49 -4.87 20.27
N ALA A 90 1.34 -3.59 19.90
CA ALA A 90 1.65 -2.46 20.79
C ALA A 90 0.43 -2.03 21.60
N ASP A 91 -0.76 -2.00 20.98
CA ASP A 91 -2.04 -1.65 21.61
C ASP A 91 -3.17 -2.45 20.96
N ALA A 92 -3.47 -3.60 21.53
CA ALA A 92 -4.51 -4.49 21.03
C ALA A 92 -5.92 -3.89 21.13
N GLY A 93 -6.18 -3.03 22.12
CA GLY A 93 -7.47 -2.35 22.31
C GLY A 93 -7.73 -1.36 21.18
N LEU A 94 -6.78 -0.47 20.92
CA LEU A 94 -6.82 0.49 19.82
C LEU A 94 -6.94 -0.23 18.45
N ALA A 95 -6.17 -1.30 18.27
CA ALA A 95 -6.21 -2.10 17.04
C ALA A 95 -7.59 -2.69 16.79
N LYS A 96 -8.19 -3.31 17.79
CA LYS A 96 -9.54 -3.89 17.70
C LYS A 96 -10.57 -2.83 17.36
N GLU A 97 -10.57 -1.72 18.09
CA GLU A 97 -11.52 -0.62 17.91
C GLU A 97 -11.53 -0.14 16.46
N TYR A 98 -10.38 0.26 15.95
CA TYR A 98 -10.29 0.85 14.60
C TYR A 98 -10.40 -0.19 13.47
N ALA A 99 -9.95 -1.42 13.67
CA ALA A 99 -10.15 -2.49 12.70
C ALA A 99 -11.63 -2.83 12.52
N GLU A 100 -12.37 -3.01 13.61
CA GLU A 100 -13.80 -3.30 13.57
C GLU A 100 -14.62 -2.11 13.05
N LYS A 101 -14.25 -0.88 13.41
CA LYS A 101 -14.85 0.35 12.90
C LYS A 101 -14.71 0.43 11.37
N ALA A 102 -13.51 0.19 10.84
CA ALA A 102 -13.24 0.20 9.41
C ALA A 102 -14.07 -0.85 8.65
N VAL A 103 -14.14 -2.07 9.16
CA VAL A 103 -14.87 -3.19 8.53
C VAL A 103 -16.38 -2.98 8.56
N LYS A 104 -16.93 -2.39 9.65
CA LYS A 104 -18.36 -2.17 9.83
C LYS A 104 -18.89 -0.93 9.14
N HIS A 105 -18.03 -0.08 8.57
CA HIS A 105 -18.47 1.14 7.90
C HIS A 105 -19.30 0.83 6.65
N PRO A 106 -20.46 1.49 6.43
CA PRO A 106 -21.38 1.17 5.34
C PRO A 106 -20.76 1.31 3.94
N ALA A 107 -19.82 2.24 3.74
CA ALA A 107 -19.10 2.38 2.47
C ALA A 107 -18.26 1.15 2.13
N GLY A 108 -17.88 0.34 3.12
CA GLY A 108 -17.06 -0.86 2.94
C GLY A 108 -15.57 -0.57 2.79
N LEU A 109 -14.86 -1.57 2.30
CA LEU A 109 -13.41 -1.59 2.05
C LEU A 109 -13.12 -1.76 0.56
N ILE A 110 -11.85 -1.76 0.19
CA ILE A 110 -11.41 -2.21 -1.13
C ILE A 110 -11.57 -3.74 -1.20
N ASP A 111 -12.58 -4.22 -1.93
CA ASP A 111 -12.97 -5.62 -2.01
C ASP A 111 -12.87 -6.21 -3.42
N SER A 112 -12.51 -5.39 -4.42
CA SER A 112 -12.28 -5.84 -5.80
C SER A 112 -11.08 -5.14 -6.43
N LYS A 113 -10.59 -5.67 -7.56
CA LYS A 113 -9.45 -5.09 -8.29
C LYS A 113 -9.77 -3.71 -8.87
N GLU A 114 -11.03 -3.46 -9.23
CA GLU A 114 -11.53 -2.21 -9.78
C GLU A 114 -11.53 -1.07 -8.75
N LEU A 115 -11.51 -1.42 -7.47
CA LEU A 115 -11.45 -0.50 -6.34
C LEU A 115 -10.02 -0.28 -5.83
N ALA A 116 -9.03 -0.97 -6.40
CA ALA A 116 -7.64 -0.81 -5.98
C ALA A 116 -7.23 0.66 -5.99
N ALA A 117 -6.61 1.11 -4.89
CA ALA A 117 -5.99 2.43 -4.84
C ALA A 117 -4.70 2.39 -5.66
N GLN A 118 -4.73 3.02 -6.81
CA GLN A 118 -3.61 3.05 -7.73
C GLN A 118 -3.48 4.41 -8.39
N MET A 119 -2.26 4.83 -8.63
CA MET A 119 -1.95 6.03 -9.38
C MET A 119 -1.55 5.62 -10.80
N GLY A 120 -2.28 6.10 -11.80
CA GLY A 120 -2.03 5.85 -13.21
C GLY A 120 -1.89 7.17 -13.99
N LYS A 121 -1.96 7.10 -15.30
CA LYS A 121 -2.03 8.30 -16.15
C LYS A 121 -3.37 8.99 -15.91
N GLY A 122 -3.32 10.15 -15.24
CA GLY A 122 -4.47 11.04 -15.09
C GLY A 122 -4.50 12.10 -16.20
N ALA A 123 -5.61 12.83 -16.29
CA ALA A 123 -5.76 13.92 -17.25
C ALA A 123 -4.63 14.97 -17.06
N GLY A 124 -3.80 15.13 -18.07
CA GLY A 124 -2.73 16.13 -18.10
C GLY A 124 -1.46 15.78 -17.30
N LEU A 125 -1.43 14.68 -16.56
CA LEU A 125 -0.24 14.28 -15.84
C LEU A 125 0.56 13.23 -16.62
N GLN A 126 1.75 13.59 -17.04
CA GLN A 126 2.72 12.67 -17.64
C GLN A 126 3.51 11.99 -16.52
N MET A 127 2.95 10.90 -15.97
CA MET A 127 3.66 10.10 -14.98
C MET A 127 4.34 8.92 -15.64
N LYS A 128 5.65 8.83 -15.43
CA LYS A 128 6.41 7.60 -15.64
C LYS A 128 6.41 6.78 -14.36
N ASN A 129 6.22 5.48 -14.47
CA ASN A 129 6.41 4.60 -13.33
C ASN A 129 7.86 4.73 -12.83
N PRO A 130 8.12 5.16 -11.57
CA PRO A 130 9.47 5.37 -11.06
C PRO A 130 10.30 4.07 -11.02
N LEU A 131 9.67 2.90 -10.95
CA LEU A 131 10.38 1.63 -11.06
C LEU A 131 10.98 1.44 -12.45
N LYS A 132 10.31 1.95 -13.49
CA LYS A 132 10.84 1.95 -14.86
C LYS A 132 12.08 2.84 -14.96
N VAL A 133 12.03 4.03 -14.38
CA VAL A 133 13.17 4.97 -14.34
C VAL A 133 14.37 4.32 -13.63
N ILE A 134 14.18 3.75 -12.45
CA ILE A 134 15.25 3.06 -11.70
C ILE A 134 15.79 1.86 -12.48
N ASN A 135 14.91 1.13 -13.17
CA ASN A 135 15.29 -0.07 -13.92
C ASN A 135 16.09 0.25 -15.18
N GLU A 136 15.69 1.26 -15.94
CA GLU A 136 16.26 1.53 -17.26
C GLU A 136 17.24 2.71 -17.28
N GLU A 137 16.86 3.85 -16.71
CA GLU A 137 17.70 5.05 -16.75
C GLU A 137 18.87 4.94 -15.78
N TYR A 138 18.63 4.45 -14.53
CA TYR A 138 19.70 4.26 -13.55
C TYR A 138 20.37 2.89 -13.62
N ASN A 139 19.79 1.92 -14.33
CA ASN A 139 20.31 0.57 -14.46
C ASN A 139 20.52 -0.17 -13.10
N ASP A 140 19.74 0.16 -12.08
CA ASP A 140 19.99 -0.22 -10.67
C ASP A 140 19.18 -1.42 -10.17
N THR A 141 18.24 -1.95 -10.97
CA THR A 141 17.38 -3.05 -10.51
C THR A 141 17.69 -4.37 -11.20
N ARG A 142 17.69 -5.45 -10.43
CA ARG A 142 17.84 -6.84 -10.90
C ARG A 142 16.94 -7.75 -10.10
N MET A 143 16.64 -8.92 -10.67
CA MET A 143 15.95 -9.99 -9.95
C MET A 143 16.78 -10.42 -8.74
N GLY A 144 16.20 -10.38 -7.53
CA GLY A 144 16.87 -10.86 -6.33
C GLY A 144 16.94 -12.39 -6.27
N ALA A 145 18.06 -12.93 -5.77
CA ALA A 145 18.25 -14.39 -5.66
C ALA A 145 17.21 -15.04 -4.73
N THR A 146 16.78 -14.35 -3.67
CA THR A 146 15.77 -14.86 -2.74
C THR A 146 14.42 -15.09 -3.44
N ILE A 147 13.87 -14.08 -4.13
CA ILE A 147 12.61 -14.26 -4.86
C ILE A 147 12.76 -15.31 -5.95
N TYR A 148 13.90 -15.35 -6.65
CA TYR A 148 14.16 -16.35 -7.67
C TYR A 148 14.12 -17.77 -7.12
N SER A 149 14.73 -18.04 -5.97
CA SER A 149 14.76 -19.38 -5.38
C SER A 149 13.35 -19.90 -5.04
N TYR A 150 12.46 -19.03 -4.55
CA TYR A 150 11.06 -19.37 -4.32
C TYR A 150 10.33 -19.63 -5.64
N LEU A 151 10.39 -18.69 -6.60
CA LEU A 151 9.68 -18.84 -7.87
C LEU A 151 10.16 -20.05 -8.66
N ALA A 152 11.47 -20.32 -8.69
CA ALA A 152 12.04 -21.46 -9.36
C ALA A 152 11.75 -22.78 -8.61
N GLY A 153 11.89 -22.79 -7.29
CA GLY A 153 11.65 -23.97 -6.46
C GLY A 153 10.21 -24.50 -6.53
N TYR A 154 9.24 -23.59 -6.68
CA TYR A 154 7.82 -23.96 -6.84
C TYR A 154 7.37 -24.01 -8.31
N ASN A 155 8.25 -23.82 -9.28
CA ASN A 155 7.91 -23.67 -10.70
C ASN A 155 6.78 -22.66 -10.93
N ASP A 156 6.86 -21.51 -10.26
CA ASP A 156 5.81 -20.52 -10.20
C ASP A 156 5.75 -19.68 -11.48
N ALA A 157 4.61 -19.74 -12.18
CA ALA A 157 4.39 -19.03 -13.43
C ALA A 157 4.55 -17.50 -13.32
N ARG A 158 4.42 -16.94 -12.11
CA ARG A 158 4.61 -15.50 -11.86
C ARG A 158 6.03 -15.02 -12.17
N ALA A 159 7.02 -15.92 -12.21
CA ALA A 159 8.38 -15.58 -12.61
C ALA A 159 8.42 -14.88 -13.99
N ALA A 160 7.70 -15.42 -14.97
CA ALA A 160 7.63 -14.88 -16.33
C ALA A 160 6.79 -13.59 -16.44
N VAL A 161 5.93 -13.33 -15.46
CA VAL A 161 5.13 -12.09 -15.39
C VAL A 161 5.90 -10.97 -14.73
N TYR A 162 6.61 -11.26 -13.63
CA TYR A 162 7.31 -10.26 -12.84
C TYR A 162 8.68 -9.86 -13.43
N PHE A 163 9.27 -10.73 -14.25
CA PHE A 163 10.64 -10.55 -14.74
C PHE A 163 10.77 -10.81 -16.24
N VAL A 164 11.64 -10.06 -16.89
CA VAL A 164 12.00 -10.25 -18.30
C VAL A 164 12.89 -11.48 -18.43
N LYS A 165 12.44 -12.50 -19.16
CA LYS A 165 13.20 -13.73 -19.40
C LYS A 165 14.07 -13.58 -20.63
N ASN A 166 15.41 -13.59 -20.46
CA ASN A 166 16.41 -13.64 -21.54
C ASN A 166 17.28 -14.87 -21.35
N ASN A 167 17.08 -15.92 -22.15
CA ASN A 167 17.83 -17.17 -22.07
C ASN A 167 17.89 -17.78 -20.65
N GLY A 168 16.76 -17.76 -19.95
CA GLY A 168 16.62 -18.14 -18.54
C GLY A 168 16.60 -16.95 -17.59
N PHE A 169 16.58 -17.25 -16.30
CA PHE A 169 16.63 -16.23 -15.24
C PHE A 169 18.01 -16.23 -14.60
N LYS A 170 18.60 -15.04 -14.41
CA LYS A 170 19.83 -14.81 -13.66
C LYS A 170 19.54 -13.81 -12.55
N ALA A 171 19.66 -14.26 -11.31
CA ALA A 171 19.35 -13.47 -10.13
C ALA A 171 20.62 -13.03 -9.38
N VAL A 172 20.50 -11.90 -8.68
CA VAL A 172 21.60 -11.30 -7.90
C VAL A 172 21.34 -11.49 -6.42
N ARG A 173 22.36 -11.90 -5.67
CA ARG A 173 22.29 -11.94 -4.22
C ARG A 173 22.26 -10.50 -3.66
N CYS A 174 21.33 -10.21 -2.76
CA CYS A 174 21.30 -8.93 -2.05
C CYS A 174 22.51 -8.76 -1.14
N GLY A 175 22.96 -7.52 -0.92
CA GLY A 175 24.06 -7.21 -0.01
C GLY A 175 25.47 -7.47 -0.53
N ILE A 176 25.63 -7.60 -1.85
CA ILE A 176 26.96 -7.72 -2.48
C ILE A 176 27.60 -6.35 -2.75
N ALA A 177 28.93 -6.31 -2.75
CA ALA A 177 29.70 -5.06 -2.85
C ALA A 177 29.99 -4.59 -4.28
N LYS A 178 29.51 -5.29 -5.34
CA LYS A 178 29.81 -4.92 -6.73
C LYS A 178 28.72 -4.04 -7.34
N SER A 179 29.14 -3.10 -8.22
CA SER A 179 28.27 -2.17 -8.93
C SER A 179 27.41 -2.82 -10.02
N GLY A 180 26.41 -2.08 -10.50
CA GLY A 180 25.45 -2.51 -11.50
C GLY A 180 26.03 -3.07 -12.80
N ASP A 181 27.17 -2.57 -13.27
CA ASP A 181 27.80 -3.01 -14.52
C ASP A 181 28.20 -4.49 -14.51
N ALA A 182 28.60 -5.03 -13.37
CA ALA A 182 28.90 -6.46 -13.21
C ALA A 182 27.67 -7.35 -13.46
N TYR A 183 26.46 -6.78 -13.45
CA TYR A 183 25.19 -7.49 -13.53
C TYR A 183 24.34 -7.09 -14.75
N ASN A 184 24.93 -6.45 -15.78
CA ASN A 184 24.21 -6.01 -16.98
C ASN A 184 23.47 -7.13 -17.71
N GLY A 185 23.97 -8.35 -17.67
CA GLY A 185 23.32 -9.54 -18.24
C GLY A 185 22.33 -10.26 -17.35
N PHE A 186 22.03 -9.71 -16.15
CA PHE A 186 21.12 -10.32 -15.19
C PHE A 186 19.66 -9.90 -15.44
N THR A 187 18.73 -10.74 -15.01
CA THR A 187 17.29 -10.58 -15.20
C THR A 187 16.78 -9.30 -14.55
N ARG A 188 15.98 -8.54 -15.29
CA ARG A 188 15.36 -7.29 -14.86
C ARG A 188 13.89 -7.47 -14.51
N PRO A 189 13.31 -6.62 -13.64
CA PRO A 189 11.88 -6.52 -13.49
C PRO A 189 11.17 -6.20 -14.80
N ASN A 190 10.02 -6.82 -15.05
CA ASN A 190 9.14 -6.53 -16.16
C ASN A 190 8.22 -5.36 -15.79
N VAL A 191 8.69 -4.14 -15.98
CA VAL A 191 7.98 -2.91 -15.61
C VAL A 191 7.87 -2.02 -16.83
N HIS A 192 6.65 -1.58 -17.16
CA HIS A 192 6.36 -0.66 -18.25
C HIS A 192 6.11 0.76 -17.73
N GLU A 193 6.31 1.75 -18.62
CA GLU A 193 6.16 3.16 -18.26
C GLU A 193 4.77 3.50 -17.73
N ASP A 194 3.76 2.84 -18.31
CA ASP A 194 2.35 3.07 -18.00
C ASP A 194 1.78 2.16 -16.90
N ASP A 195 2.62 1.30 -16.32
CA ASP A 195 2.18 0.43 -15.23
C ASP A 195 1.74 1.27 -14.02
N PRO A 196 0.56 0.99 -13.45
CA PRO A 196 0.07 1.76 -12.33
C PRO A 196 0.87 1.50 -11.06
N LEU A 197 1.00 2.56 -10.23
CA LEU A 197 1.56 2.47 -8.89
C LEU A 197 0.46 2.13 -7.89
N TYR A 198 0.46 0.92 -7.40
CA TYR A 198 -0.51 0.46 -6.42
C TYR A 198 -0.17 0.95 -5.00
N TRP A 199 -1.14 1.60 -4.36
CA TRP A 199 -1.08 1.96 -2.94
C TRP A 199 -1.74 0.91 -2.06
N MET A 200 -2.83 0.28 -2.54
CA MET A 200 -3.55 -0.78 -1.85
C MET A 200 -4.37 -1.62 -2.82
N LYS A 201 -4.36 -2.93 -2.64
CA LYS A 201 -5.12 -3.90 -3.44
C LYS A 201 -6.12 -4.65 -2.56
N ALA A 202 -7.17 -5.19 -3.18
CA ALA A 202 -8.17 -6.02 -2.50
C ALA A 202 -7.55 -7.25 -1.80
N SER A 203 -6.56 -7.90 -2.45
CA SER A 203 -5.85 -9.03 -1.84
C SER A 203 -5.19 -8.66 -0.50
N GLU A 204 -4.59 -7.48 -0.39
CA GLU A 204 -4.04 -7.01 0.89
C GLU A 204 -5.13 -6.85 1.94
N VAL A 205 -6.27 -6.24 1.58
CA VAL A 205 -7.40 -6.05 2.50
C VAL A 205 -7.93 -7.40 2.98
N CYS A 206 -8.03 -8.39 2.10
CA CYS A 206 -8.41 -9.75 2.47
C CYS A 206 -7.43 -10.37 3.49
N PHE A 207 -6.13 -10.23 3.28
CA PHE A 207 -5.13 -10.73 4.23
C PHE A 207 -5.16 -9.97 5.57
N LEU A 208 -5.39 -8.66 5.56
CA LEU A 208 -5.57 -7.87 6.79
C LEU A 208 -6.81 -8.32 7.58
N LYS A 209 -7.92 -8.62 6.89
CA LYS A 209 -9.12 -9.21 7.53
C LYS A 209 -8.84 -10.60 8.09
N ALA A 210 -8.10 -11.44 7.36
CA ALA A 210 -7.70 -12.77 7.85
C ALA A 210 -6.86 -12.65 9.14
N GLU A 211 -5.91 -11.74 9.16
CA GLU A 211 -5.04 -11.47 10.31
C GLU A 211 -5.83 -10.92 11.50
N GLY A 212 -6.78 -9.98 11.27
CA GLY A 212 -7.68 -9.46 12.30
C GLY A 212 -8.59 -10.54 12.90
N ALA A 213 -9.15 -11.41 12.05
CA ALA A 213 -9.98 -12.53 12.52
C ALA A 213 -9.17 -13.54 13.37
N LEU A 214 -7.91 -13.83 13.01
CA LEU A 214 -7.00 -14.64 13.83
C LEU A 214 -6.67 -13.97 15.19
N ALA A 215 -6.64 -12.63 15.21
CA ALA A 215 -6.47 -11.86 16.45
C ALA A 215 -7.73 -11.77 17.31
N GLY A 216 -8.85 -12.37 16.87
CA GLY A 216 -10.13 -12.35 17.60
C GLY A 216 -10.94 -11.07 17.39
N PHE A 217 -10.65 -10.30 16.33
CA PHE A 217 -11.43 -9.13 15.96
C PHE A 217 -12.62 -9.54 15.07
N ASP A 218 -13.74 -8.82 15.18
CA ASP A 218 -14.92 -9.03 14.34
C ASP A 218 -14.71 -8.46 12.94
N MET A 219 -14.21 -9.31 12.03
CA MET A 219 -13.93 -8.95 10.64
C MET A 219 -15.08 -9.30 9.68
N GLY A 220 -16.22 -9.79 10.20
CA GLY A 220 -17.38 -10.17 9.38
C GLY A 220 -17.23 -11.50 8.63
N GLY A 221 -16.34 -12.41 9.07
CA GLY A 221 -16.13 -13.72 8.48
C GLY A 221 -14.93 -14.47 9.05
N SER A 222 -14.64 -15.65 8.53
CA SER A 222 -13.54 -16.48 9.00
C SER A 222 -12.19 -16.09 8.38
N ALA A 223 -11.10 -16.30 9.13
CA ALA A 223 -9.74 -16.06 8.65
C ALA A 223 -9.42 -16.89 7.39
N GLY A 224 -9.89 -18.14 7.33
CA GLY A 224 -9.70 -19.03 6.17
C GLY A 224 -10.37 -18.51 4.91
N ASP A 225 -11.61 -18.01 5.03
CA ASP A 225 -12.35 -17.46 3.89
C ASP A 225 -11.65 -16.23 3.33
N PHE A 226 -11.22 -15.30 4.20
CA PHE A 226 -10.49 -14.11 3.79
C PHE A 226 -9.13 -14.45 3.17
N TYR A 227 -8.39 -15.39 3.74
CA TYR A 227 -7.12 -15.84 3.17
C TYR A 227 -7.31 -16.41 1.77
N ASN A 228 -8.29 -17.30 1.57
CA ASN A 228 -8.59 -17.87 0.27
C ASN A 228 -9.07 -16.82 -0.75
N ALA A 229 -9.85 -15.83 -0.30
CA ALA A 229 -10.27 -14.72 -1.16
C ALA A 229 -9.07 -13.85 -1.60
N GLY A 230 -8.09 -13.65 -0.71
CA GLY A 230 -6.88 -12.87 -1.02
C GLY A 230 -5.92 -13.52 -2.02
N ILE A 231 -6.02 -14.85 -2.19
CA ILE A 231 -5.23 -15.61 -3.17
C ILE A 231 -5.85 -15.60 -4.57
N ARG A 232 -7.17 -15.52 -4.67
CA ARG A 232 -7.95 -15.52 -5.94
C ARG A 232 -7.88 -14.16 -6.64
#